data_b8ab29d5f517b77769a25c1a3db5cdd4
#
_entry.id   b8ab29d5f517b77769a25c1a3db5cdd4
#
_cell.length_a   1.000
_cell.length_b   1.000
_cell.length_c   1.000
_cell.angle_alpha   90.00
_cell.angle_beta   90.00
_cell.angle_gamma   90.00
#
_symmetry.space_group_name_H-M   'P 1'
#
loop_
_entity.id
_entity.type
_entity.pdbx_description
1 polymer ?
#
loop_
_entity_poly.entity_id
_entity_poly.type
_entity_poly.pdbx_seq_one_letter_code
_entity_poly.pdbx_strand_id
1 'polypeptide(L)'
;MVYLFFAAIFVALALAAPSLLPKTRSVTVLDEEGNPTIREDKHPAATASLVIRGAGILLAVIFVLSTSFVIIDADSVGHINRIYMGDDMGPGQIIALSGQKGPQAEILPPGFHFRLFLNVLNDVEEKSIINIPEGKYGFLTAKDGVPLDQGQYLAPRWDEKAKAHMMDAQFFLTNNGRKGPQLTVLPPGKYRINRYLFDVELQDALDIPAGFVGVVKSNVQETPEPEMAALPKELAGRLVVPLMKKGSAGIWVDPINPGRYYLNRVAYNVTLVDTRVQTWNYKGGYERRYIDLQVTQDGRITQKERAEQIVVPEDAADAAIFTRMEGWLVPQELRVQVQVEPGDAPILVASVGSVESAED
;
A
#
# COMPACT_ATOMS: atom_id res chain seq x y z
N MET A 1 -21.82 -26.83 -11.62
CA MET A 1 -22.69 -27.47 -12.64
C MET A 1 -22.74 -28.98 -12.55
N VAL A 2 -21.62 -29.70 -12.47
CA VAL A 2 -21.59 -31.19 -12.41
C VAL A 2 -22.42 -31.74 -11.25
N TYR A 3 -22.31 -31.18 -10.05
CA TYR A 3 -23.07 -31.62 -8.87
C TYR A 3 -24.60 -31.46 -9.03
N LEU A 4 -25.07 -30.37 -9.67
CA LEU A 4 -26.49 -30.19 -9.94
C LEU A 4 -27.02 -31.20 -10.97
N PHE A 5 -26.19 -31.56 -11.95
CA PHE A 5 -26.52 -32.61 -12.90
C PHE A 5 -26.72 -33.95 -12.20
N PHE A 6 -25.82 -34.33 -11.29
CA PHE A 6 -26.01 -35.55 -10.48
C PHE A 6 -27.23 -35.44 -9.57
N ALA A 7 -27.47 -34.32 -8.91
CA ALA A 7 -28.66 -34.08 -8.12
C ALA A 7 -29.95 -34.30 -8.95
N ALA A 8 -29.99 -33.73 -10.17
CA ALA A 8 -31.14 -33.94 -11.07
C ALA A 8 -31.32 -35.41 -11.49
N ILE A 9 -30.24 -36.14 -11.74
CA ILE A 9 -30.29 -37.57 -12.02
C ILE A 9 -30.92 -38.37 -10.83
N PHE A 10 -30.45 -38.06 -9.61
CA PHE A 10 -30.97 -38.74 -8.41
C PHE A 10 -32.44 -38.41 -8.15
N VAL A 11 -32.88 -37.18 -8.40
CA VAL A 11 -34.29 -36.81 -8.35
C VAL A 11 -35.11 -37.57 -9.42
N ALA A 12 -34.61 -37.62 -10.65
CA ALA A 12 -35.25 -38.32 -11.74
C ALA A 12 -35.41 -39.84 -11.43
N LEU A 13 -34.34 -40.46 -10.91
CA LEU A 13 -34.39 -41.88 -10.46
C LEU A 13 -35.39 -42.08 -9.31
N ALA A 14 -35.40 -41.16 -8.33
CA ALA A 14 -36.37 -41.23 -7.22
C ALA A 14 -37.81 -41.10 -7.69
N LEU A 15 -38.08 -40.27 -8.69
CA LEU A 15 -39.42 -40.12 -9.28
C LEU A 15 -39.82 -41.30 -10.17
N ALA A 16 -38.85 -41.88 -10.91
CA ALA A 16 -39.10 -43.01 -11.79
C ALA A 16 -39.23 -44.37 -11.06
N ALA A 17 -38.64 -44.51 -9.87
CA ALA A 17 -38.64 -45.77 -9.13
C ALA A 17 -40.01 -46.43 -8.97
N PRO A 18 -41.14 -45.73 -8.69
CA PRO A 18 -42.46 -46.38 -8.55
C PRO A 18 -43.06 -46.86 -9.86
N SER A 19 -42.62 -46.31 -11.01
CA SER A 19 -43.14 -46.75 -12.33
C SER A 19 -42.33 -47.91 -12.91
N LEU A 20 -41.09 -48.08 -12.46
CA LEU A 20 -40.19 -49.15 -12.92
C LEU A 20 -40.31 -50.45 -12.12
N LEU A 21 -40.86 -50.41 -10.90
CA LEU A 21 -40.93 -51.55 -10.00
C LEU A 21 -42.36 -52.00 -9.82
N PRO A 22 -42.63 -53.34 -9.85
CA PRO A 22 -43.98 -53.90 -9.66
C PRO A 22 -44.49 -53.61 -8.25
N LYS A 23 -45.74 -53.13 -8.14
CA LYS A 23 -46.39 -52.74 -6.87
C LYS A 23 -47.04 -53.90 -6.17
N THR A 24 -47.58 -54.86 -6.93
CA THR A 24 -48.37 -56.02 -6.40
C THR A 24 -47.84 -57.35 -6.97
N ARG A 25 -47.92 -58.34 -6.21
CA ARG A 25 -47.66 -59.77 -6.60
C ARG A 25 -48.91 -60.56 -6.39
N SER A 26 -49.36 -61.30 -7.40
CA SER A 26 -50.42 -62.29 -7.25
C SER A 26 -49.89 -63.54 -6.52
N VAL A 27 -50.44 -63.83 -5.38
CA VAL A 27 -50.15 -65.05 -4.61
C VAL A 27 -51.38 -65.89 -4.57
N THR A 28 -51.25 -67.12 -4.98
CA THR A 28 -52.34 -68.08 -4.85
C THR A 28 -52.42 -68.56 -3.41
N VAL A 29 -53.52 -68.28 -2.72
CA VAL A 29 -53.77 -68.71 -1.35
C VAL A 29 -54.99 -69.66 -1.41
N LEU A 30 -54.95 -70.76 -0.71
CA LEU A 30 -56.12 -71.65 -0.56
C LEU A 30 -57.09 -71.02 0.46
N ASP A 31 -58.39 -70.96 0.12
CA ASP A 31 -59.43 -70.54 1.05
C ASP A 31 -59.71 -71.64 2.07
N GLU A 32 -60.57 -71.36 3.05
CA GLU A 32 -60.94 -72.31 4.07
C GLU A 32 -61.64 -73.61 3.51
N GLU A 33 -62.07 -73.57 2.25
CA GLU A 33 -62.69 -74.70 1.53
C GLU A 33 -61.69 -75.42 0.59
N GLY A 34 -60.43 -75.01 0.56
CA GLY A 34 -59.34 -75.61 -0.23
C GLY A 34 -59.29 -75.19 -1.70
N ASN A 35 -60.07 -74.18 -2.10
CA ASN A 35 -60.01 -73.67 -3.48
C ASN A 35 -58.93 -72.63 -3.66
N PRO A 36 -58.20 -72.65 -4.80
CA PRO A 36 -57.14 -71.61 -5.07
C PRO A 36 -57.79 -70.29 -5.38
N THR A 37 -57.59 -69.28 -4.51
CA THR A 37 -57.93 -67.86 -4.73
C THR A 37 -56.71 -67.04 -4.96
N ILE A 38 -56.77 -66.12 -5.92
CA ILE A 38 -55.68 -65.20 -6.21
C ILE A 38 -55.82 -63.97 -5.31
N ARG A 39 -54.88 -63.82 -4.37
CA ARG A 39 -54.80 -62.63 -3.52
C ARG A 39 -53.67 -61.76 -4.01
N GLU A 40 -53.88 -60.44 -4.15
CA GLU A 40 -52.85 -59.47 -4.44
C GLU A 40 -52.16 -59.04 -3.14
N ASP A 41 -50.93 -59.48 -2.95
CA ASP A 41 -50.06 -59.01 -1.85
C ASP A 41 -49.14 -57.97 -2.34
N LYS A 42 -48.70 -57.06 -1.42
CA LYS A 42 -47.71 -56.04 -1.75
C LYS A 42 -46.40 -56.71 -2.16
N HIS A 43 -45.95 -56.43 -3.37
CA HIS A 43 -44.66 -56.92 -3.85
C HIS A 43 -43.54 -56.36 -2.98
N PRO A 44 -42.49 -57.10 -2.57
CA PRO A 44 -41.34 -56.59 -1.83
C PRO A 44 -40.63 -55.46 -2.58
N ALA A 45 -40.76 -55.37 -3.89
CA ALA A 45 -40.27 -54.23 -4.69
C ALA A 45 -41.00 -52.92 -4.38
N ALA A 46 -42.23 -52.96 -3.78
CA ALA A 46 -42.92 -51.74 -3.36
C ALA A 46 -42.21 -51.05 -2.18
N THR A 47 -41.67 -51.79 -1.23
CA THR A 47 -40.85 -51.27 -0.13
C THR A 47 -39.49 -50.84 -0.64
N ALA A 48 -38.89 -51.59 -1.58
CA ALA A 48 -37.66 -51.20 -2.24
C ALA A 48 -37.80 -49.86 -2.99
N SER A 49 -38.93 -49.60 -3.66
CA SER A 49 -39.19 -48.33 -4.35
C SER A 49 -39.21 -47.13 -3.40
N LEU A 50 -39.75 -47.33 -2.18
CA LEU A 50 -39.79 -46.29 -1.15
C LEU A 50 -38.36 -45.95 -0.62
N VAL A 51 -37.54 -46.99 -0.42
CA VAL A 51 -36.15 -46.83 -0.01
C VAL A 51 -35.34 -46.15 -1.10
N ILE A 52 -35.50 -46.54 -2.36
CA ILE A 52 -34.81 -45.92 -3.51
C ILE A 52 -35.21 -44.44 -3.63
N ARG A 53 -36.49 -44.11 -3.44
CA ARG A 53 -36.95 -42.70 -3.42
C ARG A 53 -36.30 -41.92 -2.30
N GLY A 54 -36.33 -42.43 -1.07
CA GLY A 54 -35.70 -41.78 0.09
C GLY A 54 -34.21 -41.57 -0.10
N ALA A 55 -33.49 -42.61 -0.55
CA ALA A 55 -32.07 -42.53 -0.83
C ALA A 55 -31.75 -41.56 -1.96
N GLY A 56 -32.54 -41.57 -3.05
CA GLY A 56 -32.35 -40.64 -4.17
C GLY A 56 -32.56 -39.18 -3.78
N ILE A 57 -33.61 -38.89 -3.00
CA ILE A 57 -33.87 -37.54 -2.48
C ILE A 57 -32.75 -37.13 -1.53
N LEU A 58 -32.31 -37.99 -0.62
CA LEU A 58 -31.22 -37.69 0.32
C LEU A 58 -29.90 -37.36 -0.41
N LEU A 59 -29.54 -38.17 -1.41
CA LEU A 59 -28.35 -37.92 -2.23
C LEU A 59 -28.48 -36.60 -3.00
N ALA A 60 -29.63 -36.32 -3.59
CA ALA A 60 -29.87 -35.07 -4.27
C ALA A 60 -29.68 -33.87 -3.34
N VAL A 61 -30.22 -33.95 -2.10
CA VAL A 61 -30.03 -32.91 -1.07
C VAL A 61 -28.53 -32.73 -0.72
N ILE A 62 -27.81 -33.85 -0.53
CA ILE A 62 -26.37 -33.82 -0.24
C ILE A 62 -25.60 -33.11 -1.37
N PHE A 63 -25.89 -33.43 -2.64
CA PHE A 63 -25.27 -32.80 -3.78
C PHE A 63 -25.60 -31.30 -3.90
N VAL A 64 -26.83 -30.88 -3.62
CA VAL A 64 -27.22 -29.48 -3.57
C VAL A 64 -26.49 -28.76 -2.44
N LEU A 65 -26.47 -29.36 -1.24
CA LEU A 65 -25.77 -28.78 -0.10
C LEU A 65 -24.26 -28.64 -0.36
N SER A 66 -23.63 -29.63 -1.05
CA SER A 66 -22.21 -29.56 -1.40
C SER A 66 -21.85 -28.39 -2.31
N THR A 67 -22.81 -27.84 -3.07
CA THR A 67 -22.63 -26.62 -3.87
C THR A 67 -22.86 -25.33 -3.10
N SER A 68 -23.28 -25.43 -1.84
CA SER A 68 -23.82 -24.31 -1.08
C SER A 68 -22.85 -23.80 -0.01
N PHE A 69 -21.66 -24.37 0.13
CA PHE A 69 -20.68 -23.91 1.09
C PHE A 69 -19.28 -23.78 0.49
N VAL A 70 -18.50 -22.89 1.10
CA VAL A 70 -17.07 -22.71 0.86
C VAL A 70 -16.37 -22.51 2.20
N ILE A 71 -15.13 -22.99 2.30
CA ILE A 71 -14.26 -22.76 3.45
C ILE A 71 -13.10 -21.93 2.96
N ILE A 72 -12.86 -20.81 3.62
CA ILE A 72 -11.77 -19.88 3.31
C ILE A 72 -10.69 -20.04 4.36
N ASP A 73 -9.44 -20.18 3.93
CA ASP A 73 -8.28 -20.32 4.81
C ASP A 73 -8.03 -19.07 5.65
N ALA A 74 -7.34 -19.25 6.81
CA ALA A 74 -7.12 -18.20 7.80
C ALA A 74 -6.34 -16.97 7.24
N ASP A 75 -5.40 -17.23 6.31
CA ASP A 75 -4.56 -16.20 5.70
C ASP A 75 -5.04 -15.83 4.28
N SER A 76 -6.31 -16.06 3.99
CA SER A 76 -6.93 -15.80 2.69
C SER A 76 -8.25 -15.05 2.81
N VAL A 77 -8.73 -14.57 1.68
CA VAL A 77 -10.01 -13.89 1.50
C VAL A 77 -10.69 -14.44 0.24
N GLY A 78 -11.94 -14.84 0.36
CA GLY A 78 -12.75 -15.28 -0.78
C GLY A 78 -13.31 -14.08 -1.55
N HIS A 79 -12.96 -13.99 -2.84
CA HIS A 79 -13.51 -13.02 -3.77
C HIS A 79 -14.65 -13.66 -4.55
N ILE A 80 -15.80 -13.03 -4.53
CA ILE A 80 -17.01 -13.54 -5.18
C ILE A 80 -17.13 -12.89 -6.57
N ASN A 81 -17.28 -13.71 -7.60
CA ASN A 81 -17.67 -13.27 -8.92
C ASN A 81 -19.02 -13.89 -9.28
N ARG A 82 -20.09 -13.10 -9.32
CA ARG A 82 -21.44 -13.59 -9.65
C ARG A 82 -21.58 -13.80 -11.14
N ILE A 83 -21.86 -15.05 -11.54
CA ILE A 83 -21.99 -15.43 -12.94
C ILE A 83 -23.47 -15.43 -13.38
N TYR A 84 -24.37 -15.91 -12.50
CA TYR A 84 -25.78 -16.07 -12.81
C TYR A 84 -26.68 -15.30 -11.86
N MET A 85 -27.89 -14.99 -12.33
CA MET A 85 -28.96 -14.33 -11.55
C MET A 85 -28.53 -12.99 -10.95
N GLY A 86 -28.70 -11.94 -11.69
CA GLY A 86 -28.43 -10.55 -11.28
C GLY A 86 -28.59 -9.60 -12.43
N ASP A 87 -28.65 -8.32 -12.12
CA ASP A 87 -28.68 -7.25 -13.10
C ASP A 87 -27.28 -7.05 -13.71
N ASP A 88 -27.22 -6.48 -14.89
CA ASP A 88 -25.95 -6.13 -15.52
C ASP A 88 -25.39 -4.87 -14.85
N MET A 89 -24.05 -4.79 -14.79
CA MET A 89 -23.35 -3.58 -14.28
C MET A 89 -23.56 -2.40 -15.21
N GLY A 90 -23.56 -1.20 -14.64
CA GLY A 90 -23.60 0.05 -15.41
C GLY A 90 -22.35 0.26 -16.29
N PRO A 91 -22.43 1.12 -17.30
CA PRO A 91 -21.28 1.44 -18.15
C PRO A 91 -20.14 2.05 -17.32
N GLY A 92 -18.92 1.52 -17.50
CA GLY A 92 -17.71 1.94 -16.78
C GLY A 92 -17.54 1.39 -15.38
N GLN A 93 -18.52 0.66 -14.85
CA GLN A 93 -18.44 -0.04 -13.57
C GLN A 93 -17.64 -1.34 -13.72
N ILE A 94 -16.71 -1.59 -12.81
CA ILE A 94 -15.86 -2.80 -12.79
C ILE A 94 -16.26 -3.72 -11.64
N ILE A 95 -16.72 -3.15 -10.53
CA ILE A 95 -17.13 -3.87 -9.32
C ILE A 95 -18.65 -3.85 -9.20
N ALA A 96 -19.22 -5.03 -9.09
CA ALA A 96 -20.65 -5.22 -8.91
C ALA A 96 -21.05 -4.96 -7.46
N LEU A 97 -22.08 -4.16 -7.28
CA LEU A 97 -22.77 -3.99 -6.01
C LEU A 97 -23.80 -5.11 -5.80
N SER A 98 -24.44 -5.12 -4.65
CA SER A 98 -25.45 -6.16 -4.32
C SER A 98 -26.52 -6.26 -5.39
N GLY A 99 -26.75 -7.48 -5.88
CA GLY A 99 -27.75 -7.76 -6.91
C GLY A 99 -27.24 -7.79 -8.34
N GLN A 100 -26.05 -7.29 -8.63
CA GLN A 100 -25.46 -7.25 -9.97
C GLN A 100 -24.60 -8.49 -10.26
N LYS A 101 -24.43 -8.84 -11.54
CA LYS A 101 -23.46 -9.84 -12.02
C LYS A 101 -22.07 -9.21 -12.07
N GLY A 102 -21.04 -10.05 -11.96
CA GLY A 102 -19.64 -9.64 -12.04
C GLY A 102 -18.89 -9.74 -10.71
N PRO A 103 -17.66 -9.23 -10.66
CA PRO A 103 -16.85 -9.20 -9.45
C PRO A 103 -17.54 -8.41 -8.35
N GLN A 104 -17.86 -9.06 -7.23
CA GLN A 104 -18.63 -8.44 -6.14
C GLN A 104 -17.76 -7.56 -5.26
N ALA A 105 -18.33 -6.46 -4.76
CA ALA A 105 -17.71 -5.64 -3.72
C ALA A 105 -17.56 -6.43 -2.42
N GLU A 106 -18.51 -7.29 -2.11
CA GLU A 106 -18.48 -8.18 -0.94
C GLU A 106 -17.35 -9.21 -1.05
N ILE A 107 -16.64 -9.42 0.06
CA ILE A 107 -15.62 -10.47 0.23
C ILE A 107 -16.02 -11.42 1.34
N LEU A 108 -15.57 -12.68 1.24
CA LEU A 108 -15.78 -13.68 2.28
C LEU A 108 -14.55 -13.71 3.20
N PRO A 109 -14.71 -13.39 4.50
CA PRO A 109 -13.64 -13.53 5.47
C PRO A 109 -13.25 -15.00 5.68
N PRO A 110 -12.13 -15.30 6.36
CA PRO A 110 -11.77 -16.66 6.73
C PRO A 110 -12.87 -17.38 7.50
N GLY A 111 -13.03 -18.67 7.22
CA GLY A 111 -13.99 -19.52 7.90
C GLY A 111 -14.99 -20.19 6.98
N PHE A 112 -16.04 -20.77 7.58
CA PHE A 112 -17.10 -21.49 6.89
C PHE A 112 -18.22 -20.53 6.47
N HIS A 113 -18.56 -20.56 5.17
CA HIS A 113 -19.64 -19.77 4.59
C HIS A 113 -20.66 -20.69 3.93
N PHE A 114 -21.91 -20.51 4.32
CA PHE A 114 -23.04 -21.24 3.74
C PHE A 114 -24.03 -20.26 3.09
N ARG A 115 -24.22 -20.41 1.78
CA ARG A 115 -25.28 -19.75 1.00
C ARG A 115 -25.80 -20.72 -0.04
N LEU A 116 -27.10 -20.92 -0.09
CA LEU A 116 -27.70 -21.85 -1.04
C LEU A 116 -27.25 -21.52 -2.48
N PHE A 117 -26.74 -22.57 -3.18
CA PHE A 117 -26.17 -22.45 -4.53
C PHE A 117 -24.97 -21.51 -4.67
N LEU A 118 -24.21 -21.27 -3.60
CA LEU A 118 -23.06 -20.36 -3.63
C LEU A 118 -22.12 -20.62 -4.83
N ASN A 119 -21.64 -21.87 -4.95
CA ASN A 119 -20.68 -22.29 -6.00
C ASN A 119 -21.33 -22.58 -7.38
N VAL A 120 -22.65 -22.39 -7.48
CA VAL A 120 -23.39 -22.51 -8.74
C VAL A 120 -23.62 -21.15 -9.35
N LEU A 121 -24.04 -20.19 -8.51
CA LEU A 121 -24.36 -18.84 -8.92
C LEU A 121 -23.13 -17.95 -9.03
N ASN A 122 -22.10 -18.28 -8.24
CA ASN A 122 -20.89 -17.50 -8.16
C ASN A 122 -19.66 -18.40 -8.38
N ASP A 123 -18.60 -17.77 -8.83
CA ASP A 123 -17.23 -18.27 -8.75
C ASP A 123 -16.56 -17.62 -7.55
N VAL A 124 -15.99 -18.43 -6.65
CA VAL A 124 -15.31 -17.93 -5.45
C VAL A 124 -13.82 -18.18 -5.59
N GLU A 125 -13.06 -17.10 -5.79
CA GLU A 125 -11.62 -17.13 -5.91
C GLU A 125 -10.97 -16.77 -4.57
N GLU A 126 -10.17 -17.69 -4.04
CA GLU A 126 -9.42 -17.46 -2.81
C GLU A 126 -8.10 -16.76 -3.11
N LYS A 127 -7.85 -15.63 -2.45
CA LYS A 127 -6.59 -14.86 -2.57
C LYS A 127 -6.01 -14.60 -1.21
N SER A 128 -4.69 -14.70 -1.09
CA SER A 128 -3.99 -14.40 0.16
C SER A 128 -4.24 -12.96 0.59
N ILE A 129 -4.33 -12.75 1.91
CA ILE A 129 -4.39 -11.42 2.52
C ILE A 129 -3.14 -10.61 2.16
N ILE A 130 -3.28 -9.29 2.15
CA ILE A 130 -2.13 -8.41 1.94
C ILE A 130 -1.39 -8.26 3.25
N ASN A 131 -0.12 -8.70 3.25
CA ASN A 131 0.78 -8.53 4.38
C ASN A 131 1.82 -7.47 4.05
N ILE A 132 1.79 -6.35 4.78
CA ILE A 132 2.74 -5.25 4.65
C ILE A 132 3.75 -5.36 5.78
N PRO A 133 5.03 -5.69 5.48
CA PRO A 133 6.07 -5.81 6.50
C PRO A 133 6.47 -4.45 7.06
N GLU A 134 7.13 -4.46 8.22
CA GLU A 134 7.73 -3.25 8.77
C GLU A 134 8.75 -2.65 7.82
N GLY A 135 8.84 -1.32 7.79
CA GLY A 135 9.70 -0.58 6.86
C GLY A 135 9.12 -0.41 5.47
N LYS A 136 7.93 -0.94 5.20
CA LYS A 136 7.19 -0.74 3.95
C LYS A 136 5.78 -0.23 4.20
N TYR A 137 5.17 0.35 3.18
CA TYR A 137 3.76 0.71 3.19
C TYR A 137 3.09 0.26 1.90
N GLY A 138 1.77 0.11 1.94
CA GLY A 138 0.97 -0.20 0.77
C GLY A 138 0.48 1.07 0.09
N PHE A 139 0.91 1.27 -1.16
CA PHE A 139 0.35 2.27 -2.04
C PHE A 139 -0.90 1.71 -2.71
N LEU A 140 -2.05 2.36 -2.48
CA LEU A 140 -3.33 1.89 -2.98
C LEU A 140 -3.70 2.54 -4.30
N THR A 141 -4.23 1.71 -5.23
CA THR A 141 -4.90 2.19 -6.44
C THR A 141 -6.30 1.57 -6.52
N ALA A 142 -7.34 2.38 -6.54
CA ALA A 142 -8.71 1.92 -6.74
C ALA A 142 -9.01 1.79 -8.24
N LYS A 143 -9.49 0.62 -8.67
CA LYS A 143 -9.82 0.32 -10.07
C LYS A 143 -11.19 0.84 -10.48
N ASP A 144 -12.06 1.09 -9.51
CA ASP A 144 -13.42 1.57 -9.70
C ASP A 144 -13.76 2.67 -8.69
N GLY A 145 -14.82 3.42 -8.96
CA GLY A 145 -15.28 4.54 -8.15
C GLY A 145 -15.55 5.78 -8.98
N VAL A 146 -15.79 6.90 -8.31
CA VAL A 146 -16.02 8.19 -8.94
C VAL A 146 -14.71 8.67 -9.60
N PRO A 147 -14.69 9.11 -10.86
CA PRO A 147 -13.51 9.65 -11.49
C PRO A 147 -12.89 10.81 -10.68
N LEU A 148 -11.56 10.98 -10.78
CA LEU A 148 -10.88 12.13 -10.20
C LEU A 148 -11.35 13.41 -10.91
N ASP A 149 -11.37 14.52 -10.18
CA ASP A 149 -11.69 15.82 -10.75
C ASP A 149 -10.57 16.28 -11.70
N GLN A 150 -10.92 17.18 -12.60
CA GLN A 150 -9.94 17.67 -13.59
C GLN A 150 -8.73 18.32 -12.89
N GLY A 151 -7.53 17.88 -13.25
CA GLY A 151 -6.28 18.35 -12.65
C GLY A 151 -5.82 17.60 -11.39
N GLN A 152 -6.64 16.70 -10.87
CA GLN A 152 -6.23 15.79 -9.79
C GLN A 152 -5.61 14.52 -10.37
N TYR A 153 -4.50 14.07 -9.78
CA TYR A 153 -3.83 12.81 -10.13
C TYR A 153 -3.80 11.82 -8.95
N LEU A 154 -4.22 12.26 -7.76
CA LEU A 154 -4.41 11.47 -6.56
C LEU A 154 -5.79 11.74 -5.97
N ALA A 155 -6.43 10.70 -5.47
CA ALA A 155 -7.68 10.82 -4.72
C ALA A 155 -7.41 11.54 -3.39
N PRO A 156 -8.37 12.32 -2.88
CA PRO A 156 -8.25 13.00 -1.59
C PRO A 156 -7.93 12.03 -0.46
N ARG A 157 -7.28 12.53 0.59
CA ARG A 157 -7.03 11.76 1.82
C ARG A 157 -8.36 11.32 2.43
N TRP A 158 -8.42 10.07 2.85
CA TRP A 158 -9.57 9.57 3.60
C TRP A 158 -9.60 10.18 4.99
N ASP A 159 -10.80 10.53 5.44
CA ASP A 159 -10.99 10.94 6.84
C ASP A 159 -10.55 9.81 7.78
N GLU A 160 -9.80 10.13 8.82
CA GLU A 160 -9.29 9.15 9.80
C GLU A 160 -10.42 8.30 10.42
N LYS A 161 -11.60 8.88 10.63
CA LYS A 161 -12.77 8.16 11.14
C LYS A 161 -13.37 7.19 10.12
N ALA A 162 -13.29 7.52 8.85
CA ALA A 162 -13.82 6.71 7.76
C ALA A 162 -12.80 5.71 7.19
N LYS A 163 -11.51 5.83 7.51
CA LYS A 163 -10.42 5.08 6.92
C LYS A 163 -10.61 3.56 6.98
N ALA A 164 -11.06 3.02 8.12
CA ALA A 164 -11.33 1.60 8.27
C ALA A 164 -12.49 1.13 7.37
N HIS A 165 -13.52 1.96 7.23
CA HIS A 165 -14.68 1.65 6.39
C HIS A 165 -14.38 1.84 4.90
N MET A 166 -13.51 2.78 4.54
CA MET A 166 -13.10 3.00 3.15
C MET A 166 -12.30 1.83 2.56
N MET A 167 -11.76 0.95 3.40
CA MET A 167 -11.15 -0.31 2.94
C MET A 167 -12.18 -1.38 2.55
N ASP A 168 -13.43 -1.24 3.00
CA ASP A 168 -14.55 -2.05 2.53
C ASP A 168 -15.00 -1.56 1.15
N ALA A 169 -15.00 -2.45 0.16
CA ALA A 169 -15.26 -2.07 -1.23
C ALA A 169 -16.69 -1.56 -1.44
N GLN A 170 -17.68 -2.11 -0.73
CA GLN A 170 -19.06 -1.68 -0.84
C GLN A 170 -19.22 -0.26 -0.25
N PHE A 171 -18.65 -0.04 0.93
CA PHE A 171 -18.66 1.29 1.56
C PHE A 171 -17.94 2.31 0.68
N PHE A 172 -16.76 1.97 0.16
CA PHE A 172 -15.98 2.83 -0.72
C PHE A 172 -16.80 3.29 -1.94
N LEU A 173 -17.41 2.35 -2.65
CA LEU A 173 -18.17 2.66 -3.87
C LEU A 173 -19.46 3.44 -3.59
N THR A 174 -20.11 3.22 -2.45
CA THR A 174 -21.35 3.93 -2.08
C THR A 174 -21.12 5.28 -1.42
N ASN A 175 -19.90 5.55 -0.91
CA ASN A 175 -19.53 6.81 -0.26
C ASN A 175 -18.55 7.66 -1.08
N ASN A 176 -18.75 7.70 -2.40
CA ASN A 176 -17.99 8.53 -3.33
C ASN A 176 -16.48 8.26 -3.34
N GLY A 177 -16.08 7.00 -3.11
CA GLY A 177 -14.69 6.59 -3.27
C GLY A 177 -14.18 6.92 -4.66
N ARG A 178 -13.01 7.55 -4.74
CA ARG A 178 -12.43 8.02 -6.00
C ARG A 178 -11.61 6.94 -6.67
N LYS A 179 -11.85 6.70 -7.96
CA LYS A 179 -11.04 5.81 -8.81
C LYS A 179 -9.64 6.38 -8.99
N GLY A 180 -8.63 5.51 -9.02
CA GLY A 180 -7.24 5.88 -9.27
C GLY A 180 -6.35 5.77 -8.03
N PRO A 181 -5.12 6.28 -8.10
CA PRO A 181 -4.18 6.24 -7.00
C PRO A 181 -4.70 7.03 -5.80
N GLN A 182 -4.55 6.46 -4.60
CA GLN A 182 -5.05 7.05 -3.36
C GLN A 182 -3.93 7.82 -2.64
N LEU A 183 -4.25 8.99 -2.07
CA LEU A 183 -3.30 9.71 -1.22
C LEU A 183 -3.06 8.97 0.09
N THR A 184 -4.10 8.31 0.61
CA THR A 184 -4.02 7.51 1.83
C THR A 184 -3.24 6.23 1.56
N VAL A 185 -2.25 5.95 2.40
CA VAL A 185 -1.42 4.74 2.35
C VAL A 185 -1.77 3.78 3.48
N LEU A 186 -1.47 2.49 3.29
CA LEU A 186 -1.63 1.47 4.32
C LEU A 186 -0.31 1.28 5.06
N PRO A 187 -0.27 1.51 6.39
CA PRO A 187 0.90 1.22 7.21
C PRO A 187 1.16 -0.30 7.31
N PRO A 188 2.28 -0.73 7.92
CA PRO A 188 2.54 -2.14 8.17
C PRO A 188 1.39 -2.84 8.87
N GLY A 189 1.07 -4.06 8.43
CA GLY A 189 -0.05 -4.84 8.97
C GLY A 189 -0.60 -5.84 7.98
N LYS A 190 -1.62 -6.59 8.43
CA LYS A 190 -2.36 -7.56 7.61
C LYS A 190 -3.71 -6.97 7.22
N TYR A 191 -4.00 -6.96 5.92
CA TYR A 191 -5.21 -6.35 5.37
C TYR A 191 -6.03 -7.34 4.57
N ARG A 192 -7.33 -7.40 4.90
CA ARG A 192 -8.34 -8.16 4.17
C ARG A 192 -9.16 -7.19 3.34
N ILE A 193 -8.69 -6.90 2.14
CA ILE A 193 -9.35 -5.95 1.22
C ILE A 193 -9.72 -6.64 -0.08
N ASN A 194 -10.71 -6.08 -0.77
CA ASN A 194 -11.13 -6.57 -2.07
C ASN A 194 -10.08 -6.26 -3.14
N ARG A 195 -9.38 -7.31 -3.63
CA ARG A 195 -8.33 -7.18 -4.65
C ARG A 195 -8.89 -6.99 -6.07
N TYR A 196 -10.18 -7.14 -6.28
CA TYR A 196 -10.79 -6.71 -7.53
C TYR A 196 -10.91 -5.19 -7.60
N LEU A 197 -11.21 -4.54 -6.45
CA LEU A 197 -11.28 -3.08 -6.36
C LEU A 197 -9.92 -2.45 -6.17
N PHE A 198 -9.15 -2.93 -5.20
CA PHE A 198 -7.88 -2.30 -4.82
C PHE A 198 -6.67 -3.10 -5.32
N ASP A 199 -5.77 -2.39 -5.95
CA ASP A 199 -4.41 -2.83 -6.18
C ASP A 199 -3.49 -2.21 -5.12
N VAL A 200 -2.57 -3.01 -4.58
CA VAL A 200 -1.66 -2.57 -3.51
C VAL A 200 -0.24 -2.89 -3.89
N GLU A 201 0.54 -1.84 -4.06
CA GLU A 201 1.96 -1.89 -4.32
C GLU A 201 2.75 -1.62 -3.04
N LEU A 202 3.74 -2.46 -2.73
CA LEU A 202 4.60 -2.26 -1.57
C LEU A 202 5.73 -1.29 -1.90
N GLN A 203 5.80 -0.20 -1.13
CA GLN A 203 6.84 0.81 -1.25
C GLN A 203 7.60 0.95 0.07
N ASP A 204 8.88 1.36 0.00
CA ASP A 204 9.72 1.52 1.18
C ASP A 204 9.34 2.79 1.95
N ALA A 205 9.33 2.69 3.28
CA ALA A 205 9.14 3.81 4.17
C ALA A 205 10.30 4.83 4.01
N LEU A 206 10.04 6.07 4.37
CA LEU A 206 11.07 7.10 4.49
C LEU A 206 11.70 7.00 5.88
N ASP A 207 12.99 6.69 5.92
CA ASP A 207 13.78 6.73 7.15
C ASP A 207 14.63 8.01 7.17
N ILE A 208 14.45 8.84 8.20
CA ILE A 208 15.23 10.03 8.46
C ILE A 208 16.19 9.71 9.61
N PRO A 209 17.50 9.63 9.34
CA PRO A 209 18.49 9.31 10.37
C PRO A 209 18.68 10.46 11.37
N ALA A 210 19.23 10.12 12.54
CA ALA A 210 19.61 11.12 13.54
C ALA A 210 20.64 12.11 12.96
N GLY A 211 20.47 13.40 13.26
CA GLY A 211 21.30 14.48 12.71
C GLY A 211 20.82 15.04 11.38
N PHE A 212 19.69 14.51 10.86
CA PHE A 212 19.03 15.05 9.67
C PHE A 212 17.59 15.43 9.98
N VAL A 213 17.06 16.35 9.18
CA VAL A 213 15.62 16.65 9.14
C VAL A 213 15.12 16.55 7.70
N GLY A 214 13.83 16.19 7.56
CA GLY A 214 13.19 16.10 6.26
C GLY A 214 12.41 17.37 5.94
N VAL A 215 12.74 18.03 4.84
CA VAL A 215 11.94 19.11 4.29
C VAL A 215 10.98 18.54 3.27
N VAL A 216 9.67 18.70 3.53
CA VAL A 216 8.62 18.13 2.70
C VAL A 216 8.20 19.14 1.63
N LYS A 217 8.24 18.70 0.38
CA LYS A 217 7.60 19.36 -0.75
C LYS A 217 6.35 18.58 -1.14
N SER A 218 5.17 19.15 -0.88
CA SER A 218 3.91 18.57 -1.28
C SER A 218 3.56 18.94 -2.72
N ASN A 219 3.22 17.92 -3.51
CA ASN A 219 2.68 18.10 -4.86
C ASN A 219 1.14 18.14 -4.87
N VAL A 220 0.50 17.92 -3.72
CA VAL A 220 -0.95 17.87 -3.56
C VAL A 220 -1.44 18.97 -2.63
N GLN A 221 -2.63 19.49 -2.92
CA GLN A 221 -3.35 20.44 -2.09
C GLN A 221 -4.39 19.65 -1.29
N GLU A 222 -4.22 19.58 0.05
CA GLU A 222 -5.17 18.89 0.95
C GLU A 222 -6.12 19.89 1.63
N THR A 223 -5.69 21.15 1.77
CA THR A 223 -6.53 22.24 2.30
C THR A 223 -7.36 22.87 1.18
N PRO A 224 -8.56 23.43 1.48
CA PRO A 224 -9.40 24.09 0.47
C PRO A 224 -8.69 25.24 -0.27
N GLU A 225 -7.88 26.00 0.45
CA GLU A 225 -7.07 27.10 -0.09
C GLU A 225 -5.62 26.94 0.32
N PRO A 226 -4.66 27.38 -0.54
CA PRO A 226 -3.24 27.36 -0.19
C PRO A 226 -2.97 28.35 0.94
N GLU A 227 -2.33 27.87 2.01
CA GLU A 227 -1.97 28.70 3.15
C GLU A 227 -0.44 28.95 3.16
N MET A 228 -0.02 30.18 2.95
CA MET A 228 1.38 30.56 3.10
C MET A 228 1.77 30.67 4.57
N ALA A 229 3.01 30.32 4.88
CA ALA A 229 3.59 30.50 6.20
C ALA A 229 3.86 31.99 6.45
N ALA A 230 3.55 32.46 7.66
CA ALA A 230 3.89 33.82 8.08
C ALA A 230 5.39 33.88 8.45
N LEU A 231 6.17 34.52 7.61
CA LEU A 231 7.62 34.73 7.82
C LEU A 231 7.95 36.23 7.99
N PRO A 232 9.03 36.56 8.71
CA PRO A 232 9.57 37.95 8.70
C PRO A 232 9.85 38.39 7.28
N LYS A 233 9.58 39.69 6.98
CA LYS A 233 9.72 40.24 5.62
C LYS A 233 11.14 40.10 5.06
N GLU A 234 12.15 40.17 5.92
CA GLU A 234 13.56 40.04 5.55
C GLU A 234 13.90 38.62 5.05
N LEU A 235 13.31 37.60 5.67
CA LEU A 235 13.45 36.20 5.24
C LEU A 235 12.62 35.91 4.01
N ALA A 236 11.37 36.35 3.99
CA ALA A 236 10.47 36.14 2.85
C ALA A 236 11.04 36.72 1.53
N GLY A 237 11.77 37.84 1.60
CA GLY A 237 12.40 38.47 0.45
C GLY A 237 13.63 37.73 -0.11
N ARG A 238 14.16 36.73 0.62
CA ARG A 238 15.29 35.91 0.19
C ARG A 238 14.90 34.57 -0.41
N LEU A 239 13.64 34.17 -0.24
CA LEU A 239 13.15 32.88 -0.71
C LEU A 239 12.88 32.91 -2.22
N VAL A 240 13.35 31.88 -2.92
CA VAL A 240 13.02 31.66 -4.34
C VAL A 240 11.61 31.10 -4.45
N VAL A 241 11.18 30.27 -3.47
CA VAL A 241 9.85 29.66 -3.41
C VAL A 241 9.22 29.98 -2.06
N PRO A 242 7.93 30.38 -2.00
CA PRO A 242 7.26 30.63 -0.73
C PRO A 242 7.13 29.37 0.10
N LEU A 243 7.28 29.49 1.42
CA LEU A 243 7.00 28.42 2.36
C LEU A 243 5.50 28.34 2.66
N MET A 244 4.99 27.13 2.71
CA MET A 244 3.57 26.82 2.89
C MET A 244 3.33 26.15 4.24
N LYS A 245 2.12 26.27 4.76
CA LYS A 245 1.70 25.46 5.90
C LYS A 245 1.42 24.02 5.46
N LYS A 246 1.54 23.11 6.40
CA LYS A 246 1.25 21.68 6.20
C LYS A 246 -0.17 21.48 5.64
N GLY A 247 -0.28 20.64 4.60
CA GLY A 247 -1.53 20.39 3.88
C GLY A 247 -1.69 21.24 2.61
N SER A 248 -0.89 22.30 2.43
CA SER A 248 -0.85 23.06 1.19
C SER A 248 0.20 22.52 0.23
N ALA A 249 -0.03 22.66 -1.06
CA ALA A 249 0.97 22.33 -2.09
C ALA A 249 2.15 23.29 -2.00
N GLY A 250 3.38 22.77 -2.14
CA GLY A 250 4.63 23.53 -2.00
C GLY A 250 5.51 23.02 -0.87
N ILE A 251 6.56 23.78 -0.53
CA ILE A 251 7.50 23.42 0.53
C ILE A 251 6.89 23.81 1.88
N TRP A 252 6.80 22.84 2.80
CA TRP A 252 6.24 23.09 4.12
C TRP A 252 7.26 23.80 5.04
N VAL A 253 6.77 24.74 5.83
CA VAL A 253 7.56 25.47 6.82
C VAL A 253 8.02 24.61 7.98
N ASP A 254 7.25 23.57 8.31
CA ASP A 254 7.55 22.66 9.40
C ASP A 254 8.29 21.43 8.86
N PRO A 255 9.58 21.26 9.18
CA PRO A 255 10.33 20.07 8.81
C PRO A 255 9.86 18.85 9.61
N ILE A 256 10.10 17.67 9.09
CA ILE A 256 9.85 16.41 9.83
C ILE A 256 11.14 15.93 10.50
N ASN A 257 11.00 15.51 11.76
CA ASN A 257 12.10 15.08 12.62
C ASN A 257 12.65 13.71 12.24
N PRO A 258 13.82 13.29 12.78
CA PRO A 258 14.33 11.94 12.64
C PRO A 258 13.30 10.89 13.01
N GLY A 259 13.20 9.82 12.22
CA GLY A 259 12.23 8.75 12.43
C GLY A 259 11.82 8.07 11.13
N ARG A 260 10.89 7.11 11.26
CA ARG A 260 10.33 6.39 10.12
C ARG A 260 8.94 6.91 9.78
N TYR A 261 8.71 7.20 8.49
CA TYR A 261 7.47 7.79 7.99
C TYR A 261 6.91 6.99 6.81
N TYR A 262 5.62 6.74 6.85
CA TYR A 262 4.87 6.11 5.78
C TYR A 262 4.17 7.20 4.96
N LEU A 263 4.92 7.82 4.07
CA LEU A 263 4.46 8.92 3.22
C LEU A 263 4.32 8.48 1.78
N ASN A 264 3.23 8.89 1.14
CA ASN A 264 3.02 8.67 -0.29
C ASN A 264 4.07 9.45 -1.10
N ARG A 265 5.03 8.74 -1.70
CA ARG A 265 6.13 9.36 -2.47
C ARG A 265 5.68 10.06 -3.76
N VAL A 266 4.49 9.76 -4.26
CA VAL A 266 3.90 10.48 -5.40
C VAL A 266 3.41 11.86 -4.96
N ALA A 267 2.83 11.93 -3.74
CA ALA A 267 2.33 13.18 -3.18
C ALA A 267 3.43 14.05 -2.56
N TYR A 268 4.41 13.42 -1.90
CA TYR A 268 5.40 14.11 -1.07
C TYR A 268 6.82 13.74 -1.50
N ASN A 269 7.58 14.76 -1.88
CA ASN A 269 9.02 14.65 -2.03
C ASN A 269 9.68 15.18 -0.75
N VAL A 270 10.64 14.44 -0.19
CA VAL A 270 11.31 14.84 1.05
C VAL A 270 12.80 14.94 0.81
N THR A 271 13.32 16.14 1.04
CA THR A 271 14.76 16.44 0.97
C THR A 271 15.34 16.35 2.37
N LEU A 272 16.39 15.55 2.55
CA LEU A 272 17.10 15.44 3.81
C LEU A 272 18.12 16.56 3.94
N VAL A 273 18.08 17.29 5.06
CA VAL A 273 19.03 18.34 5.40
C VAL A 273 19.83 17.92 6.62
N ASP A 274 21.17 17.96 6.51
CA ASP A 274 22.07 17.66 7.62
C ASP A 274 22.06 18.83 8.62
N THR A 275 21.76 18.54 9.89
CA THR A 275 21.70 19.51 10.98
C THR A 275 22.91 19.42 11.92
N ARG A 276 23.89 18.58 11.56
CA ARG A 276 25.15 18.49 12.32
C ARG A 276 26.06 19.66 11.96
N VAL A 277 27.00 19.95 12.83
CA VAL A 277 28.04 20.98 12.55
C VAL A 277 28.91 20.50 11.40
N GLN A 278 28.92 21.26 10.32
CA GLN A 278 29.81 21.06 9.19
C GLN A 278 31.06 21.92 9.41
N THR A 279 32.23 21.39 9.12
CA THR A 279 33.50 22.07 9.32
C THR A 279 34.30 22.05 8.03
N TRP A 280 34.64 23.22 7.55
CA TRP A 280 35.55 23.42 6.42
C TRP A 280 36.86 24.02 6.92
N ASN A 281 38.00 23.36 6.65
CA ASN A 281 39.31 23.80 6.98
C ASN A 281 39.99 24.34 5.71
N TYR A 282 40.47 25.55 5.78
CA TYR A 282 41.30 26.19 4.72
C TYR A 282 42.73 26.24 5.24
N LYS A 283 43.62 25.35 4.75
CA LYS A 283 44.99 25.18 5.29
C LYS A 283 45.97 24.83 4.20
N GLY A 284 47.24 25.26 4.44
CA GLY A 284 48.36 24.90 3.57
C GLY A 284 48.31 25.63 2.21
N GLY A 285 49.04 25.13 1.21
CA GLY A 285 49.13 25.70 -0.12
C GLY A 285 50.06 26.92 -0.18
N TYR A 286 50.96 27.07 0.79
CA TYR A 286 51.92 28.20 0.81
C TYR A 286 53.30 27.75 1.19
N GLU A 287 54.31 28.61 0.87
CA GLU A 287 55.70 28.43 1.23
C GLU A 287 56.03 29.24 2.50
N ARG A 288 56.51 28.54 3.52
CA ARG A 288 57.01 29.19 4.74
C ARG A 288 58.52 29.34 4.64
N ARG A 289 59.00 30.55 4.82
CA ARG A 289 60.43 30.87 4.80
C ARG A 289 60.94 31.08 6.22
N TYR A 290 62.05 30.43 6.51
CA TYR A 290 62.75 30.54 7.77
C TYR A 290 64.14 31.14 7.51
N ILE A 291 64.61 31.94 8.44
CA ILE A 291 65.97 32.43 8.47
C ILE A 291 66.67 31.76 9.66
N ASP A 292 67.50 30.77 9.37
CA ASP A 292 68.37 30.17 10.37
C ASP A 292 69.60 30.96 10.58
N LEU A 293 69.84 31.50 11.79
CA LEU A 293 71.04 32.18 12.18
C LEU A 293 72.04 31.16 12.71
N GLN A 294 73.17 31.03 12.04
CA GLN A 294 74.33 30.20 12.47
C GLN A 294 75.48 31.08 12.86
N VAL A 295 76.04 30.84 14.06
CA VAL A 295 77.30 31.48 14.50
C VAL A 295 78.43 30.55 14.09
N THR A 296 79.28 31.05 13.24
CA THR A 296 80.57 30.40 12.82
C THR A 296 81.57 30.36 13.93
N GLN A 297 82.60 29.49 13.88
CA GLN A 297 83.65 29.39 14.88
C GLN A 297 84.42 30.74 15.05
N ASP A 298 84.43 31.58 14.04
CA ASP A 298 85.02 32.89 14.07
C ASP A 298 84.16 34.03 14.65
N GLY A 299 82.96 33.63 15.26
CA GLY A 299 82.05 34.56 15.87
C GLY A 299 81.17 35.34 14.87
N ARG A 300 81.22 35.05 13.59
CA ARG A 300 80.39 35.70 12.57
C ARG A 300 79.01 35.04 12.51
N ILE A 301 77.94 35.85 12.41
CA ILE A 301 76.59 35.39 12.19
C ILE A 301 76.36 35.24 10.70
N THR A 302 76.02 33.97 10.24
CA THR A 302 75.61 33.73 8.89
C THR A 302 74.13 33.42 8.89
N GLN A 303 73.38 33.92 7.89
CA GLN A 303 71.97 33.68 7.65
C GLN A 303 71.84 32.67 6.57
N LYS A 304 71.10 31.60 6.84
CA LYS A 304 70.70 30.58 5.86
C LYS A 304 69.21 30.58 5.71
N GLU A 305 68.76 30.88 4.50
CA GLU A 305 67.34 30.81 4.17
C GLU A 305 66.98 29.36 3.93
N ARG A 306 65.88 28.96 4.54
CA ARG A 306 65.20 27.66 4.33
C ARG A 306 63.77 27.91 3.94
N ALA A 307 63.33 27.31 2.85
CA ALA A 307 61.93 27.29 2.41
C ALA A 307 61.31 25.91 2.66
N GLU A 308 60.12 25.92 3.21
CA GLU A 308 59.34 24.72 3.44
C GLU A 308 57.97 24.87 2.77
N GLN A 309 57.64 23.97 1.87
CA GLN A 309 56.34 23.95 1.19
C GLN A 309 55.31 23.30 2.12
N ILE A 310 54.32 24.07 2.54
CA ILE A 310 53.19 23.56 3.31
C ILE A 310 52.14 23.11 2.30
N VAL A 311 51.98 21.80 2.16
CA VAL A 311 51.02 21.21 1.23
C VAL A 311 49.60 21.33 1.82
N VAL A 312 48.58 21.42 0.97
CA VAL A 312 47.16 21.35 1.38
C VAL A 312 46.90 19.96 1.93
N PRO A 313 46.45 19.81 3.21
CA PRO A 313 46.09 18.51 3.76
C PRO A 313 44.88 17.91 3.03
N GLU A 314 44.76 16.57 2.99
CA GLU A 314 43.64 15.87 2.37
C GLU A 314 42.29 16.15 3.05
N ASP A 315 42.32 16.54 4.34
CA ASP A 315 41.15 16.89 5.13
C ASP A 315 40.77 18.38 5.03
N ALA A 316 41.52 19.17 4.25
CA ALA A 316 41.20 20.56 4.01
C ALA A 316 40.28 20.72 2.80
N ALA A 317 39.32 21.64 2.92
CA ALA A 317 38.42 22.00 1.82
C ALA A 317 39.16 22.70 0.69
N ASP A 318 40.15 23.55 1.04
CA ASP A 318 41.01 24.27 0.08
C ASP A 318 42.27 24.83 0.80
N ALA A 319 43.16 25.45 0.03
CA ALA A 319 44.36 26.15 0.52
C ALA A 319 43.98 27.29 1.46
N ALA A 320 44.97 27.78 2.22
CA ALA A 320 44.85 28.98 3.04
C ALA A 320 44.45 30.19 2.20
N ILE A 321 43.67 31.09 2.77
CA ILE A 321 43.24 32.34 2.11
C ILE A 321 44.38 33.36 2.17
N PHE A 322 44.74 33.94 1.01
CA PHE A 322 45.79 34.93 0.94
C PHE A 322 45.22 36.33 1.04
N THR A 323 45.66 37.08 2.05
CA THR A 323 45.31 38.49 2.19
C THR A 323 46.54 39.34 1.85
N ARG A 324 46.39 40.40 1.02
CA ARG A 324 47.44 41.35 0.71
C ARG A 324 47.43 42.48 1.74
N MET A 325 48.55 42.62 2.48
CA MET A 325 48.77 43.71 3.45
C MET A 325 50.04 44.40 3.13
N GLU A 326 50.02 45.70 2.85
CA GLU A 326 51.15 46.52 2.55
C GLU A 326 52.15 45.95 1.52
N GLY A 327 51.67 45.25 0.54
CA GLY A 327 52.48 44.59 -0.48
C GLY A 327 52.88 43.14 -0.18
N TRP A 328 52.61 42.62 1.01
CA TRP A 328 52.91 41.28 1.41
C TRP A 328 51.62 40.37 1.22
N LEU A 329 51.84 39.14 0.77
CA LEU A 329 50.80 38.09 0.75
C LEU A 329 50.91 37.29 2.04
N VAL A 330 49.92 37.42 2.90
CA VAL A 330 49.86 36.73 4.19
C VAL A 330 48.87 35.58 4.10
N PRO A 331 49.33 34.31 4.22
CA PRO A 331 48.41 33.16 4.28
C PRO A 331 47.69 33.17 5.62
N GLN A 332 46.36 33.00 5.54
CA GLN A 332 45.49 32.86 6.71
C GLN A 332 44.82 31.49 6.66
N GLU A 333 45.08 30.67 7.68
CA GLU A 333 44.39 29.42 7.87
C GLU A 333 43.10 29.66 8.63
N LEU A 334 41.99 29.17 8.08
CA LEU A 334 40.68 29.39 8.63
C LEU A 334 39.98 28.05 8.88
N ARG A 335 39.19 28.00 9.91
CA ARG A 335 38.20 26.93 10.15
C ARG A 335 36.82 27.59 10.18
N VAL A 336 36.00 27.22 9.22
CA VAL A 336 34.60 27.65 9.16
C VAL A 336 33.72 26.53 9.70
N GLN A 337 32.86 26.85 10.65
CA GLN A 337 31.89 25.93 11.21
C GLN A 337 30.49 26.49 10.96
N VAL A 338 29.64 25.69 10.33
CA VAL A 338 28.26 26.05 10.03
C VAL A 338 27.35 24.94 10.55
N GLN A 339 26.22 25.32 11.10
CA GLN A 339 25.16 24.41 11.52
C GLN A 339 23.83 24.98 11.04
N VAL A 340 23.01 24.11 10.44
CA VAL A 340 21.64 24.44 10.10
C VAL A 340 20.74 24.01 11.27
N GLU A 341 20.01 24.98 11.85
CA GLU A 341 19.00 24.62 12.86
C GLU A 341 17.84 23.85 12.20
N PRO A 342 17.25 22.84 12.86
CA PRO A 342 16.15 22.06 12.31
C PRO A 342 15.01 22.91 11.73
N GLY A 343 14.66 24.01 12.41
CA GLY A 343 13.59 24.93 11.99
C GLY A 343 13.94 25.75 10.74
N ASP A 344 15.23 25.96 10.47
CA ASP A 344 15.72 26.76 9.33
C ASP A 344 15.95 25.93 8.07
N ALA A 345 15.91 24.60 8.18
CA ALA A 345 16.10 23.70 7.05
C ALA A 345 15.12 23.97 5.87
N PRO A 346 13.82 24.23 6.07
CA PRO A 346 12.92 24.61 4.98
C PRO A 346 13.28 25.94 4.32
N ILE A 347 13.81 26.91 5.09
CA ILE A 347 14.27 28.20 4.58
C ILE A 347 15.47 27.99 3.66
N LEU A 348 16.40 27.14 4.07
CA LEU A 348 17.57 26.80 3.26
C LEU A 348 17.13 26.19 1.90
N VAL A 349 16.30 25.16 1.93
CA VAL A 349 15.80 24.49 0.71
C VAL A 349 15.02 25.46 -0.18
N ALA A 350 14.18 26.33 0.40
CA ALA A 350 13.40 27.31 -0.35
C ALA A 350 14.26 28.45 -0.94
N SER A 351 15.43 28.75 -0.34
CA SER A 351 16.36 29.79 -0.81
C SER A 351 17.27 29.29 -1.93
N VAL A 352 17.68 28.01 -1.88
CA VAL A 352 18.66 27.43 -2.80
C VAL A 352 17.98 26.64 -3.93
N GLY A 353 16.73 26.22 -3.73
CA GLY A 353 15.93 25.48 -4.70
C GLY A 353 16.15 23.97 -4.68
N SER A 354 17.36 23.47 -4.46
CA SER A 354 17.68 22.07 -4.19
C SER A 354 18.98 21.96 -3.39
N VAL A 355 19.15 20.90 -2.61
CA VAL A 355 20.38 20.66 -1.82
C VAL A 355 21.57 20.34 -2.74
N GLU A 356 21.33 19.77 -3.92
CA GLU A 356 22.37 19.50 -4.92
C GLU A 356 23.06 20.81 -5.45
N SER A 357 22.35 21.94 -5.41
CA SER A 357 22.90 23.23 -5.79
C SER A 357 23.55 23.98 -4.62
N ALA A 358 23.61 23.43 -3.43
CA ALA A 358 24.25 24.03 -2.27
C ALA A 358 25.71 23.53 -2.03
N GLU A 359 26.14 22.50 -2.77
CA GLU A 359 27.49 21.94 -2.74
C GLU A 359 28.41 22.58 -3.80
N ASP A 360 27.87 23.33 -4.77
CA ASP A 360 28.60 24.19 -5.73
C ASP A 360 28.77 25.63 -5.21
#